data_1ad96dd3f8e598fe75845efd48f30e6b
#
_entry.id   1ad96dd3f8e598fe75845efd48f30e6b
#
_cell.length_a   1.000
_cell.length_b   1.000
_cell.length_c   1.000
_cell.angle_alpha   90.00
_cell.angle_beta   90.00
_cell.angle_gamma   90.00
#
_symmetry.space_group_name_H-M   'P 1'
#
loop_
_entity.id
_entity.type
_entity.pdbx_description
1 polymer ?
#
loop_
_entity_poly.entity_id
_entity_poly.type
_entity_poly.pdbx_seq_one_letter_code
_entity_poly.pdbx_strand_id
1 'polypeptide(L)'
;MGPEVLLRLDRDGPEPLRAQLEGGLREAIRAGRLRAGERLPSSRELARQLGVSRGLVQDCYGQLYAEGYLTARVGSATRVAATAPARPAPAPAERPAAARLDVDFASGVPDLAGFPRADWAWAVREACRTVANADLHYGDPRGDRTLRRVLAGYLRRVRAAVAEPADIVVCTGFAQGLGLVLRALSRSGVRAVGFEDPGYGQGETLAAVTRLGIEAVPVPVDEGGVDVAALARTGVAAVVLTPAHQSPTGVVLAPDRRHALAAWAADRDAVVVEDDYDAEFRYDREPVGTLQGIAAGRVVLLGTVSKSLAPAMRLGWVVCPPHLTEAIVEEKRLSDRGSPGLDQLALARLIESGRYDRHLRRMRGVYAGRREALAGALARHAPGLRLTGLAAGFHAVLHLPEGVREADVVAAARERSVGLYGMSDFRMSGGTTPGQLVIGFGNLGEPAIERGVAAVADLLTGKPGGHAD
;
A
#
# COMPACT_ATOMS: atom_id res chain seq x y z
N MET A 1 -5.44 60.22 6.17
CA MET A 1 -6.08 59.19 6.99
C MET A 1 -5.50 57.86 6.59
N GLY A 2 -4.81 57.17 7.46
CA GLY A 2 -4.28 55.84 7.19
C GLY A 2 -5.42 54.80 7.36
N PRO A 3 -5.30 53.62 6.74
CA PRO A 3 -6.33 52.61 6.85
C PRO A 3 -6.52 52.21 8.33
N GLU A 4 -7.75 52.16 8.78
CA GLU A 4 -8.12 51.58 10.07
C GLU A 4 -7.91 50.07 9.96
N VAL A 5 -6.87 49.54 10.60
CA VAL A 5 -6.65 48.12 10.69
C VAL A 5 -7.59 47.58 11.76
N LEU A 6 -8.78 47.09 11.36
CA LEU A 6 -9.77 46.48 12.24
C LEU A 6 -9.28 45.10 12.72
N LEU A 7 -8.31 45.12 13.64
CA LEU A 7 -7.87 43.93 14.37
C LEU A 7 -8.43 43.98 15.79
N ARG A 8 -9.10 42.94 16.23
CA ARG A 8 -9.47 42.74 17.63
C ARG A 8 -8.46 41.83 18.29
N LEU A 9 -7.87 42.31 19.40
CA LEU A 9 -6.97 41.51 20.23
C LEU A 9 -7.74 41.08 21.49
N ASP A 10 -7.72 39.77 21.75
CA ASP A 10 -8.30 39.22 22.98
C ASP A 10 -7.23 39.19 24.07
N ARG A 11 -7.39 40.02 25.11
CA ARG A 11 -6.43 40.13 26.21
C ARG A 11 -6.53 38.99 27.22
N ASP A 12 -7.70 38.37 27.29
CA ASP A 12 -8.03 37.30 28.24
C ASP A 12 -7.89 35.92 27.61
N GLY A 13 -7.59 35.87 26.29
CA GLY A 13 -7.39 34.63 25.52
C GLY A 13 -6.06 33.95 25.81
N PRO A 14 -5.97 32.67 25.53
CA PRO A 14 -4.76 31.87 25.77
C PRO A 14 -3.57 32.21 24.85
N GLU A 15 -3.82 32.91 23.75
CA GLU A 15 -2.77 33.24 22.76
C GLU A 15 -2.14 34.60 23.10
N PRO A 16 -0.78 34.70 23.11
CA PRO A 16 -0.08 35.97 23.36
C PRO A 16 -0.49 37.07 22.38
N LEU A 17 -0.67 38.30 22.86
CA LEU A 17 -1.07 39.45 22.04
C LEU A 17 -0.20 39.68 20.82
N ARG A 18 1.10 39.39 20.93
CA ARG A 18 2.05 39.41 19.79
C ARG A 18 1.64 38.44 18.69
N ALA A 19 1.36 37.20 19.05
CA ALA A 19 0.97 36.18 18.09
C ALA A 19 -0.36 36.51 17.41
N GLN A 20 -1.34 37.01 18.19
CA GLN A 20 -2.63 37.49 17.67
C GLN A 20 -2.43 38.65 16.67
N LEU A 21 -1.59 39.65 16.99
CA LEU A 21 -1.32 40.77 16.08
C LEU A 21 -0.62 40.32 14.80
N GLU A 22 0.40 39.49 14.91
CA GLU A 22 1.11 38.92 13.76
C GLU A 22 0.18 38.07 12.89
N GLY A 23 -0.62 37.18 13.50
CA GLY A 23 -1.61 36.34 12.82
C GLY A 23 -2.66 37.16 12.10
N GLY A 24 -3.22 38.17 12.80
CA GLY A 24 -4.26 39.06 12.26
C GLY A 24 -3.77 39.88 11.06
N LEU A 25 -2.57 40.42 11.13
CA LEU A 25 -1.96 41.15 10.00
C LEU A 25 -1.66 40.22 8.81
N ARG A 26 -1.11 39.03 9.05
CA ARG A 26 -0.89 38.02 7.98
C ARG A 26 -2.20 37.67 7.28
N GLU A 27 -3.22 37.38 8.04
CA GLU A 27 -4.53 37.02 7.49
C GLU A 27 -5.17 38.19 6.74
N ALA A 28 -5.06 39.42 7.23
CA ALA A 28 -5.56 40.61 6.54
C ALA A 28 -4.86 40.82 5.18
N ILE A 29 -3.56 40.57 5.11
CA ILE A 29 -2.76 40.63 3.86
C ILE A 29 -3.16 39.48 2.92
N ARG A 30 -3.21 38.25 3.41
CA ARG A 30 -3.56 37.06 2.61
C ARG A 30 -4.99 37.11 2.07
N ALA A 31 -5.91 37.69 2.84
CA ALA A 31 -7.31 37.88 2.44
C ALA A 31 -7.49 39.09 1.51
N GLY A 32 -6.44 39.85 1.22
CA GLY A 32 -6.51 41.07 0.38
C GLY A 32 -7.17 42.26 1.05
N ARG A 33 -7.47 42.19 2.33
CA ARG A 33 -8.00 43.34 3.13
C ARG A 33 -6.95 44.44 3.28
N LEU A 34 -5.68 44.03 3.38
CA LEU A 34 -4.52 44.93 3.25
C LEU A 34 -3.87 44.62 1.89
N ARG A 35 -3.91 45.58 0.98
CA ARG A 35 -3.48 45.41 -0.41
C ARG A 35 -1.97 45.55 -0.58
N ALA A 36 -1.40 44.92 -1.58
CA ALA A 36 -0.01 45.09 -1.97
C ALA A 36 0.31 46.60 -2.19
N GLY A 37 1.42 47.06 -1.62
CA GLY A 37 1.83 48.48 -1.64
C GLY A 37 1.09 49.38 -0.63
N GLU A 38 0.07 48.89 0.02
CA GLU A 38 -0.69 49.65 1.01
C GLU A 38 0.17 50.07 2.21
N ARG A 39 0.01 51.32 2.66
CA ARG A 39 0.77 51.87 3.76
C ARG A 39 0.12 51.49 5.10
N LEU A 40 0.86 50.84 5.97
CA LEU A 40 0.44 50.57 7.34
C LEU A 40 0.63 51.76 8.25
N PRO A 41 -0.16 51.88 9.35
CA PRO A 41 0.07 52.86 10.39
C PRO A 41 1.48 52.79 10.97
N SER A 42 2.03 53.89 11.46
CA SER A 42 3.29 53.83 12.19
C SER A 42 3.16 52.95 13.44
N SER A 43 4.25 52.36 13.91
CA SER A 43 4.24 51.54 15.13
C SER A 43 3.66 52.29 16.35
N ARG A 44 3.87 53.61 16.45
CA ARG A 44 3.27 54.44 17.48
C ARG A 44 1.72 54.57 17.33
N GLU A 45 1.28 54.77 16.10
CA GLU A 45 -0.11 54.92 15.77
C GLU A 45 -0.89 53.62 15.98
N LEU A 46 -0.39 52.52 15.47
CA LEU A 46 -1.03 51.20 15.64
C LEU A 46 -1.05 50.75 17.10
N ALA A 47 0.03 51.03 17.86
CA ALA A 47 0.09 50.76 19.29
C ALA A 47 -1.00 51.51 20.05
N ARG A 48 -1.23 52.79 19.71
CA ARG A 48 -2.30 53.61 20.29
C ARG A 48 -3.68 53.06 19.92
N GLN A 49 -3.93 52.69 18.66
CA GLN A 49 -5.21 52.18 18.20
C GLN A 49 -5.58 50.86 18.88
N LEU A 50 -4.59 49.97 19.09
CA LEU A 50 -4.82 48.64 19.69
C LEU A 50 -4.64 48.62 21.22
N GLY A 51 -4.19 49.70 21.81
CA GLY A 51 -3.90 49.79 23.24
C GLY A 51 -2.78 48.88 23.72
N VAL A 52 -1.76 48.65 22.88
CA VAL A 52 -0.58 47.80 23.17
C VAL A 52 0.69 48.62 23.24
N SER A 53 1.81 48.02 23.68
CA SER A 53 3.10 48.70 23.71
C SER A 53 3.63 48.93 22.28
N ARG A 54 4.36 50.08 22.09
CA ARG A 54 5.03 50.35 20.81
C ARG A 54 6.05 49.27 20.46
N GLY A 55 6.77 48.73 21.45
CA GLY A 55 7.72 47.66 21.26
C GLY A 55 7.09 46.42 20.65
N LEU A 56 5.93 45.98 21.15
CA LEU A 56 5.18 44.84 20.62
C LEU A 56 4.86 45.02 19.12
N VAL A 57 4.40 46.22 18.73
CA VAL A 57 4.13 46.48 17.28
C VAL A 57 5.40 46.53 16.45
N GLN A 58 6.52 47.05 16.99
CA GLN A 58 7.79 47.07 16.31
C GLN A 58 8.34 45.64 16.07
N ASP A 59 8.21 44.77 17.07
CA ASP A 59 8.59 43.35 16.95
C ASP A 59 7.74 42.63 15.92
N CYS A 60 6.40 42.86 15.93
CA CYS A 60 5.50 42.31 14.91
C CYS A 60 5.86 42.79 13.50
N TYR A 61 6.11 44.09 13.32
CA TYR A 61 6.49 44.61 12.00
C TYR A 61 7.85 44.06 11.56
N GLY A 62 8.81 43.93 12.48
CA GLY A 62 10.09 43.32 12.24
C GLY A 62 9.97 41.86 11.78
N GLN A 63 9.12 41.11 12.45
CA GLN A 63 8.84 39.71 12.07
C GLN A 63 8.18 39.61 10.69
N LEU A 64 7.14 40.39 10.43
CA LEU A 64 6.44 40.43 9.15
C LEU A 64 7.33 40.94 8.00
N TYR A 65 8.28 41.82 8.31
CA TYR A 65 9.33 42.25 7.37
C TYR A 65 10.29 41.10 7.04
N ALA A 66 10.77 40.38 8.06
CA ALA A 66 11.64 39.23 7.88
C ALA A 66 10.95 38.11 7.10
N GLU A 67 9.64 37.94 7.26
CA GLU A 67 8.81 36.99 6.51
C GLU A 67 8.44 37.47 5.09
N GLY A 68 8.78 38.71 4.72
CA GLY A 68 8.49 39.25 3.40
C GLY A 68 7.05 39.76 3.19
N TYR A 69 6.21 39.83 4.25
CA TYR A 69 4.89 40.44 4.15
C TYR A 69 4.92 41.96 4.07
N LEU A 70 5.93 42.56 4.67
CA LEU A 70 6.10 44.00 4.71
C LEU A 70 7.41 44.45 4.05
N THR A 71 7.41 45.66 3.53
CA THR A 71 8.62 46.36 3.06
C THR A 71 8.76 47.69 3.80
N ALA A 72 10.00 48.01 4.16
CA ALA A 72 10.35 49.31 4.73
C ALA A 72 11.66 49.83 4.07
N ARG A 73 11.71 51.09 3.71
CA ARG A 73 12.98 51.78 3.38
C ARG A 73 13.28 52.73 4.51
N VAL A 74 14.55 52.90 4.81
CA VAL A 74 15.00 53.85 5.85
C VAL A 74 14.39 55.22 5.57
N GLY A 75 13.65 55.79 6.55
CA GLY A 75 12.97 57.07 6.43
C GLY A 75 11.61 57.01 5.71
N SER A 76 11.10 55.87 5.31
CA SER A 76 9.81 55.73 4.63
C SER A 76 8.79 54.94 5.49
N ALA A 77 7.50 55.03 5.12
CA ALA A 77 6.43 54.29 5.79
C ALA A 77 6.49 52.81 5.50
N THR A 78 6.15 51.96 6.50
CA THR A 78 5.96 50.50 6.35
C THR A 78 4.82 50.25 5.39
N ARG A 79 5.02 49.36 4.40
CA ARG A 79 4.03 49.02 3.39
C ARG A 79 3.90 47.49 3.28
N VAL A 80 2.75 47.01 2.82
CA VAL A 80 2.55 45.64 2.42
C VAL A 80 3.42 45.35 1.18
N ALA A 81 4.14 44.24 1.19
CA ALA A 81 4.99 43.84 0.06
C ALA A 81 4.17 43.58 -1.21
N ALA A 82 4.73 43.94 -2.38
CA ALA A 82 4.08 43.72 -3.66
C ALA A 82 3.92 42.21 -4.03
N THR A 83 4.76 41.37 -3.42
CA THR A 83 4.80 39.91 -3.61
C THR A 83 4.23 39.17 -2.40
N ALA A 84 3.42 39.83 -1.55
CA ALA A 84 2.81 39.17 -0.40
C ALA A 84 2.00 37.93 -0.87
N PRO A 85 2.18 36.77 -0.23
CA PRO A 85 1.56 35.54 -0.68
C PRO A 85 0.03 35.65 -0.62
N ALA A 86 -0.62 35.38 -1.74
CA ALA A 86 -2.09 35.27 -1.80
C ALA A 86 -2.57 34.06 -1.00
N ARG A 87 -3.82 34.10 -0.55
CA ARG A 87 -4.45 32.96 0.09
C ARG A 87 -4.39 31.75 -0.83
N PRO A 88 -3.94 30.58 -0.33
CA PRO A 88 -4.01 29.34 -1.12
C PRO A 88 -5.44 29.10 -1.62
N ALA A 89 -5.59 28.59 -2.82
CA ALA A 89 -6.90 28.13 -3.30
C ALA A 89 -7.49 27.12 -2.29
N PRO A 90 -8.84 27.11 -2.11
CA PRO A 90 -9.47 26.12 -1.24
C PRO A 90 -8.97 24.72 -1.60
N ALA A 91 -8.62 23.94 -0.58
CA ALA A 91 -8.26 22.54 -0.80
C ALA A 91 -9.41 21.83 -1.54
N PRO A 92 -9.12 20.91 -2.47
CA PRO A 92 -10.17 20.10 -3.07
C PRO A 92 -11.02 19.47 -1.97
N ALA A 93 -12.34 19.46 -2.15
CA ALA A 93 -13.25 18.85 -1.20
C ALA A 93 -12.80 17.42 -0.91
N GLU A 94 -12.73 17.04 0.36
CA GLU A 94 -12.45 15.66 0.76
C GLU A 94 -13.44 14.73 0.05
N ARG A 95 -12.91 13.67 -0.57
CA ARG A 95 -13.79 12.65 -1.14
C ARG A 95 -14.68 12.11 -0.03
N PRO A 96 -16.00 11.98 -0.27
CA PRO A 96 -16.88 11.37 0.72
C PRO A 96 -16.32 10.01 1.12
N ALA A 97 -16.27 9.75 2.41
CA ALA A 97 -15.90 8.43 2.92
C ALA A 97 -16.82 7.39 2.27
N ALA A 98 -16.23 6.32 1.74
CA ALA A 98 -17.02 5.23 1.17
C ALA A 98 -18.03 4.72 2.22
N ALA A 99 -19.27 4.46 1.79
CA ALA A 99 -20.30 3.93 2.66
C ALA A 99 -19.78 2.65 3.36
N ARG A 100 -19.94 2.59 4.67
CA ARG A 100 -19.50 1.46 5.47
C ARG A 100 -20.39 0.27 5.17
N LEU A 101 -19.80 -0.83 4.73
CA LEU A 101 -20.50 -2.10 4.48
C LEU A 101 -20.59 -2.89 5.80
N ASP A 102 -21.68 -3.62 5.99
CA ASP A 102 -21.86 -4.49 7.16
C ASP A 102 -20.97 -5.74 7.07
N VAL A 103 -20.84 -6.29 5.87
CA VAL A 103 -19.91 -7.38 5.54
C VAL A 103 -19.18 -7.03 4.27
N ASP A 104 -17.86 -7.08 4.31
CA ASP A 104 -17.01 -6.76 3.16
C ASP A 104 -16.06 -7.92 2.84
N PHE A 105 -16.35 -8.63 1.75
CA PHE A 105 -15.54 -9.73 1.22
C PHE A 105 -14.37 -9.26 0.36
N ALA A 106 -13.77 -8.10 0.67
CA ALA A 106 -12.60 -7.61 -0.01
C ALA A 106 -11.43 -8.58 0.12
N SER A 107 -10.80 -8.94 -1.02
CA SER A 107 -9.62 -9.78 -1.06
C SER A 107 -8.37 -9.02 -0.59
N GLY A 108 -7.36 -9.77 -0.14
CA GLY A 108 -6.07 -9.21 0.21
C GLY A 108 -6.01 -8.46 1.56
N VAL A 109 -7.08 -8.41 2.34
CA VAL A 109 -7.09 -7.84 3.70
C VAL A 109 -6.90 -8.96 4.72
N PRO A 110 -5.79 -8.96 5.52
CA PRO A 110 -5.57 -9.96 6.57
C PRO A 110 -6.44 -9.67 7.80
N ASP A 111 -6.41 -10.56 8.80
CA ASP A 111 -7.04 -10.33 10.10
C ASP A 111 -6.38 -9.19 10.88
N LEU A 112 -6.93 -7.99 10.74
CA LEU A 112 -6.41 -6.80 11.43
C LEU A 112 -6.65 -6.87 12.96
N ALA A 113 -7.68 -7.59 13.42
CA ALA A 113 -7.94 -7.80 14.84
C ALA A 113 -6.89 -8.76 15.46
N GLY A 114 -6.42 -9.71 14.68
CA GLY A 114 -5.39 -10.68 15.06
C GLY A 114 -3.98 -10.14 15.09
N PHE A 115 -3.74 -8.87 14.71
CA PHE A 115 -2.40 -8.28 14.76
C PHE A 115 -1.75 -8.47 16.15
N PRO A 116 -0.49 -8.95 16.25
CA PRO A 116 0.13 -9.31 17.51
C PRO A 116 0.66 -8.08 18.27
N ARG A 117 -0.25 -7.22 18.76
CA ARG A 117 0.09 -5.91 19.37
C ARG A 117 1.09 -6.00 20.52
N ALA A 118 0.95 -6.99 21.40
CA ALA A 118 1.84 -7.16 22.54
C ALA A 118 3.26 -7.56 22.11
N ASP A 119 3.36 -8.48 21.15
CA ASP A 119 4.65 -8.95 20.62
C ASP A 119 5.34 -7.84 19.78
N TRP A 120 4.57 -7.08 19.01
CA TRP A 120 5.11 -5.93 18.28
C TRP A 120 5.60 -4.82 19.23
N ALA A 121 4.80 -4.45 20.23
CA ALA A 121 5.20 -3.46 21.23
C ALA A 121 6.45 -3.91 22.01
N TRP A 122 6.57 -5.20 22.32
CA TRP A 122 7.80 -5.76 22.89
C TRP A 122 8.99 -5.60 21.92
N ALA A 123 8.82 -5.95 20.65
CA ALA A 123 9.89 -5.87 19.66
C ALA A 123 10.39 -4.43 19.46
N VAL A 124 9.48 -3.45 19.42
CA VAL A 124 9.81 -2.02 19.31
C VAL A 124 10.58 -1.55 20.55
N ARG A 125 10.11 -1.89 21.76
CA ARG A 125 10.83 -1.54 22.99
C ARG A 125 12.25 -2.13 23.01
N GLU A 126 12.39 -3.36 22.56
CA GLU A 126 13.69 -4.04 22.52
C GLU A 126 14.62 -3.39 21.47
N ALA A 127 14.08 -3.04 20.30
CA ALA A 127 14.81 -2.29 19.28
C ALA A 127 15.30 -0.93 19.83
N CYS A 128 14.42 -0.14 20.44
CA CYS A 128 14.77 1.16 21.03
C CYS A 128 15.81 1.04 22.15
N ARG A 129 15.77 -0.04 22.97
CA ARG A 129 16.70 -0.28 24.06
C ARG A 129 18.11 -0.65 23.60
N THR A 130 18.21 -1.31 22.42
CA THR A 130 19.46 -1.93 21.97
C THR A 130 20.12 -1.23 20.80
N VAL A 131 19.41 -0.31 20.11
CA VAL A 131 19.95 0.43 18.97
C VAL A 131 21.12 1.31 19.39
N ALA A 132 22.23 1.26 18.66
CA ALA A 132 23.34 2.17 18.88
C ALA A 132 23.04 3.56 18.27
N ASN A 133 23.59 4.62 18.87
CA ASN A 133 23.39 5.99 18.34
C ASN A 133 23.81 6.12 16.87
N ALA A 134 24.86 5.41 16.45
CA ALA A 134 25.32 5.41 15.06
C ALA A 134 24.27 4.83 14.08
N ASP A 135 23.46 3.88 14.53
CA ASP A 135 22.41 3.23 13.71
C ASP A 135 21.14 4.06 13.61
N LEU A 136 21.05 5.19 14.33
CA LEU A 136 19.97 6.17 14.19
C LEU A 136 20.20 7.17 13.05
N HIS A 137 21.32 7.07 12.34
CA HIS A 137 21.61 7.83 11.12
C HIS A 137 20.91 7.18 9.89
N TYR A 138 21.00 7.80 8.72
CA TYR A 138 20.39 7.30 7.47
C TYR A 138 20.77 5.86 7.10
N GLY A 139 21.99 5.42 7.44
CA GLY A 139 22.44 4.04 7.20
C GLY A 139 22.62 3.66 5.72
N ASP A 140 22.57 2.34 5.48
CA ASP A 140 22.64 1.75 4.14
C ASP A 140 21.27 1.83 3.47
N PRO A 141 21.14 2.33 2.22
CA PRO A 141 19.86 2.34 1.48
C PRO A 141 19.20 0.97 1.36
N ARG A 142 19.98 -0.11 1.38
CA ARG A 142 19.46 -1.49 1.40
C ARG A 142 18.69 -1.83 2.68
N GLY A 143 18.79 -1.02 3.72
CA GLY A 143 18.18 -1.24 5.01
C GLY A 143 19.12 -1.83 6.05
N ASP A 144 18.60 -2.02 7.26
CA ASP A 144 19.37 -2.46 8.42
C ASP A 144 20.04 -3.82 8.20
N ARG A 145 21.32 -3.92 8.54
CA ARG A 145 22.13 -5.13 8.35
C ARG A 145 21.60 -6.31 9.15
N THR A 146 21.09 -6.05 10.36
CA THR A 146 20.53 -7.10 11.23
C THR A 146 19.28 -7.67 10.59
N LEU A 147 18.35 -6.82 10.11
CA LEU A 147 17.15 -7.30 9.44
C LEU A 147 17.49 -8.10 8.19
N ARG A 148 18.41 -7.60 7.35
CA ARG A 148 18.81 -8.31 6.11
C ARG A 148 19.37 -9.70 6.39
N ARG A 149 20.22 -9.84 7.42
CA ARG A 149 20.76 -11.13 7.89
C ARG A 149 19.65 -12.07 8.38
N VAL A 150 18.73 -11.55 9.18
CA VAL A 150 17.60 -12.30 9.74
C VAL A 150 16.65 -12.76 8.62
N LEU A 151 16.33 -11.89 7.69
CA LEU A 151 15.49 -12.21 6.52
C LEU A 151 16.14 -13.27 5.65
N ALA A 152 17.44 -13.16 5.35
CA ALA A 152 18.15 -14.18 4.57
C ALA A 152 18.03 -15.56 5.22
N GLY A 153 18.24 -15.66 6.54
CA GLY A 153 18.07 -16.91 7.28
C GLY A 153 16.62 -17.42 7.28
N TYR A 154 15.66 -16.53 7.45
CA TYR A 154 14.23 -16.85 7.43
C TYR A 154 13.80 -17.38 6.06
N LEU A 155 14.12 -16.66 4.98
CA LEU A 155 13.72 -17.01 3.62
C LEU A 155 14.35 -18.34 3.16
N ARG A 156 15.61 -18.59 3.49
CA ARG A 156 16.26 -19.89 3.22
C ARG A 156 15.53 -21.03 3.93
N ARG A 157 15.20 -20.87 5.19
CA ARG A 157 14.57 -21.90 6.02
C ARG A 157 13.12 -22.17 5.62
N VAL A 158 12.33 -21.11 5.37
CA VAL A 158 10.87 -21.22 5.23
C VAL A 158 10.43 -21.27 3.77
N ARG A 159 11.19 -20.62 2.87
CA ARG A 159 10.81 -20.44 1.48
C ARG A 159 11.76 -21.13 0.49
N ALA A 160 12.79 -21.80 0.98
CA ALA A 160 13.84 -22.40 0.16
C ALA A 160 14.47 -21.40 -0.84
N ALA A 161 14.47 -20.11 -0.49
CA ALA A 161 15.06 -19.07 -1.32
C ALA A 161 16.59 -19.08 -1.23
N VAL A 162 17.25 -18.73 -2.32
CA VAL A 162 18.69 -18.43 -2.35
C VAL A 162 18.87 -16.96 -2.04
N ALA A 163 19.02 -16.61 -0.76
CA ALA A 163 19.05 -15.23 -0.30
C ALA A 163 20.32 -14.97 0.53
N GLU A 164 21.13 -14.02 0.09
CA GLU A 164 22.25 -13.49 0.87
C GLU A 164 21.91 -12.09 1.41
N PRO A 165 22.42 -11.70 2.60
CA PRO A 165 22.12 -10.38 3.16
C PRO A 165 22.51 -9.20 2.25
N ALA A 166 23.48 -9.39 1.38
CA ALA A 166 23.94 -8.37 0.42
C ALA A 166 22.91 -8.11 -0.70
N ASP A 167 22.13 -9.15 -1.05
CA ASP A 167 21.17 -9.11 -2.15
C ASP A 167 19.78 -8.62 -1.70
N ILE A 168 19.58 -8.38 -0.41
CA ILE A 168 18.30 -7.95 0.15
C ILE A 168 18.24 -6.43 0.23
N VAL A 169 17.17 -5.86 -0.34
CA VAL A 169 16.81 -4.44 -0.22
C VAL A 169 15.48 -4.32 0.53
N VAL A 170 15.49 -3.70 1.71
CA VAL A 170 14.27 -3.46 2.50
C VAL A 170 13.49 -2.30 1.89
N CYS A 171 12.18 -2.47 1.78
CA CYS A 171 11.27 -1.49 1.17
C CYS A 171 9.98 -1.34 2.00
N THR A 172 9.13 -0.39 1.59
CA THR A 172 7.85 -0.12 2.25
C THR A 172 6.70 -0.98 1.71
N GLY A 173 6.97 -2.28 1.45
CA GLY A 173 6.03 -3.26 0.95
C GLY A 173 6.09 -3.43 -0.58
N PHE A 174 5.22 -4.31 -1.09
CA PHE A 174 5.19 -4.75 -2.49
C PHE A 174 5.22 -3.59 -3.50
N ALA A 175 4.34 -2.60 -3.36
CA ALA A 175 4.22 -1.51 -4.34
C ALA A 175 5.53 -0.71 -4.50
N GLN A 176 6.27 -0.45 -3.42
CA GLN A 176 7.59 0.17 -3.53
C GLN A 176 8.60 -0.80 -4.13
N GLY A 177 8.63 -2.06 -3.65
CA GLY A 177 9.55 -3.07 -4.17
C GLY A 177 9.41 -3.25 -5.68
N LEU A 178 8.20 -3.46 -6.17
CA LEU A 178 7.91 -3.54 -7.60
C LEU A 178 8.31 -2.27 -8.34
N GLY A 179 7.98 -1.09 -7.79
CA GLY A 179 8.35 0.19 -8.39
C GLY A 179 9.87 0.38 -8.52
N LEU A 180 10.66 -0.08 -7.54
CA LEU A 180 12.12 -0.06 -7.62
C LEU A 180 12.64 -0.95 -8.75
N VAL A 181 12.12 -2.19 -8.84
CA VAL A 181 12.49 -3.15 -9.88
C VAL A 181 12.14 -2.62 -11.26
N LEU A 182 10.90 -2.12 -11.45
CA LEU A 182 10.46 -1.59 -12.74
C LEU A 182 11.27 -0.38 -13.20
N ARG A 183 11.66 0.53 -12.28
CA ARG A 183 12.54 1.65 -12.61
C ARG A 183 13.93 1.18 -13.02
N ALA A 184 14.51 0.21 -12.31
CA ALA A 184 15.79 -0.37 -12.67
C ALA A 184 15.73 -1.02 -14.06
N LEU A 185 14.69 -1.81 -14.35
CA LEU A 185 14.44 -2.42 -15.64
C LEU A 185 14.23 -1.40 -16.77
N SER A 186 13.44 -0.33 -16.51
CA SER A 186 13.23 0.74 -17.48
C SER A 186 14.54 1.45 -17.85
N ARG A 187 15.40 1.70 -16.87
CA ARG A 187 16.74 2.28 -17.11
C ARG A 187 17.65 1.35 -17.91
N SER A 188 17.52 0.03 -17.74
CA SER A 188 18.23 -0.97 -18.54
C SER A 188 17.64 -1.14 -19.95
N GLY A 189 16.63 -0.37 -20.33
CA GLY A 189 16.04 -0.39 -21.66
C GLY A 189 14.81 -1.29 -21.83
N VAL A 190 14.30 -1.92 -20.77
CA VAL A 190 13.06 -2.70 -20.83
C VAL A 190 11.87 -1.75 -21.08
N ARG A 191 11.07 -2.05 -22.11
CA ARG A 191 9.92 -1.24 -22.53
C ARG A 191 8.59 -1.97 -22.45
N ALA A 192 8.60 -3.29 -22.25
CA ALA A 192 7.40 -4.10 -22.09
C ALA A 192 7.62 -5.13 -20.98
N VAL A 193 6.63 -5.31 -20.12
CA VAL A 193 6.63 -6.25 -18.99
C VAL A 193 5.32 -7.03 -18.99
N GLY A 194 5.42 -8.35 -18.88
CA GLY A 194 4.28 -9.24 -18.78
C GLY A 194 3.63 -9.18 -17.38
N PHE A 195 2.32 -9.24 -17.34
CA PHE A 195 1.54 -9.34 -16.09
C PHE A 195 0.49 -10.43 -16.24
N GLU A 196 0.27 -11.19 -15.17
CA GLU A 196 -0.80 -12.18 -15.13
C GLU A 196 -2.17 -11.55 -15.44
N ASP A 197 -3.01 -12.23 -16.24
CA ASP A 197 -4.36 -11.81 -16.57
C ASP A 197 -5.34 -13.02 -16.47
N PRO A 198 -6.19 -13.07 -15.45
CA PRO A 198 -6.37 -12.06 -14.38
C PRO A 198 -5.16 -11.96 -13.44
N GLY A 199 -4.95 -10.77 -12.86
CA GLY A 199 -3.83 -10.49 -11.99
C GLY A 199 -4.09 -9.40 -10.97
N TYR A 200 -3.19 -9.24 -10.00
CA TYR A 200 -3.33 -8.27 -8.92
C TYR A 200 -3.01 -6.84 -9.38
N GLY A 201 -3.75 -5.87 -8.83
CA GLY A 201 -3.40 -4.45 -8.90
C GLY A 201 -3.59 -3.81 -10.27
N GLN A 202 -4.56 -4.27 -11.05
CA GLN A 202 -4.77 -3.83 -12.44
C GLN A 202 -4.88 -2.30 -12.57
N GLY A 203 -5.53 -1.60 -11.65
CA GLY A 203 -5.65 -0.13 -11.71
C GLY A 203 -4.35 0.60 -11.35
N GLU A 204 -3.87 0.41 -10.14
CA GLU A 204 -2.74 1.18 -9.59
C GLU A 204 -1.39 0.73 -10.16
N THR A 205 -1.19 -0.59 -10.29
CA THR A 205 0.05 -1.15 -10.83
C THR A 205 0.24 -0.75 -12.28
N LEU A 206 -0.80 -0.88 -13.12
CA LEU A 206 -0.74 -0.51 -14.54
C LEU A 206 -0.52 1.00 -14.72
N ALA A 207 -1.18 1.83 -13.90
CA ALA A 207 -0.93 3.27 -13.94
C ALA A 207 0.53 3.62 -13.57
N ALA A 208 1.13 2.92 -12.61
CA ALA A 208 2.54 3.10 -12.25
C ALA A 208 3.48 2.66 -13.38
N VAL A 209 3.21 1.52 -14.01
CA VAL A 209 3.96 0.98 -15.13
C VAL A 209 3.94 1.94 -16.32
N THR A 210 2.75 2.41 -16.71
CA THR A 210 2.55 3.35 -17.83
C THR A 210 3.33 4.66 -17.61
N ARG A 211 3.35 5.17 -16.36
CA ARG A 211 4.14 6.39 -16.01
C ARG A 211 5.65 6.21 -16.19
N LEU A 212 6.14 4.98 -16.15
CA LEU A 212 7.55 4.66 -16.43
C LEU A 212 7.86 4.50 -17.92
N GLY A 213 6.87 4.66 -18.80
CA GLY A 213 7.01 4.40 -20.22
C GLY A 213 7.17 2.91 -20.55
N ILE A 214 6.65 2.03 -19.68
CA ILE A 214 6.64 0.58 -19.87
C ILE A 214 5.25 0.17 -20.33
N GLU A 215 5.18 -0.68 -21.34
CA GLU A 215 3.97 -1.36 -21.78
C GLU A 215 3.67 -2.54 -20.86
N ALA A 216 2.46 -2.64 -20.33
CA ALA A 216 1.99 -3.80 -19.59
C ALA A 216 1.32 -4.78 -20.56
N VAL A 217 1.88 -5.98 -20.68
CA VAL A 217 1.42 -7.02 -21.60
C VAL A 217 0.68 -8.09 -20.82
N PRO A 218 -0.62 -8.36 -21.10
CA PRO A 218 -1.36 -9.41 -20.42
C PRO A 218 -0.84 -10.79 -20.79
N VAL A 219 -0.62 -11.64 -19.78
CA VAL A 219 -0.23 -13.04 -19.94
C VAL A 219 -1.32 -13.92 -19.33
N PRO A 220 -1.97 -14.78 -20.11
CA PRO A 220 -3.08 -15.59 -19.62
C PRO A 220 -2.72 -16.51 -18.45
N VAL A 221 -3.65 -16.69 -17.54
CA VAL A 221 -3.60 -17.63 -16.42
C VAL A 221 -4.70 -18.68 -16.58
N ASP A 222 -4.36 -19.95 -16.42
CA ASP A 222 -5.28 -21.06 -16.40
C ASP A 222 -5.14 -21.92 -15.12
N GLU A 223 -5.65 -23.14 -15.12
CA GLU A 223 -5.62 -24.05 -13.97
C GLU A 223 -4.19 -24.49 -13.57
N GLY A 224 -3.21 -24.34 -14.43
CA GLY A 224 -1.78 -24.60 -14.16
C GLY A 224 -1.00 -23.34 -13.75
N GLY A 225 -1.62 -22.19 -13.63
CA GLY A 225 -0.99 -20.88 -13.42
C GLY A 225 -0.74 -20.14 -14.73
N VAL A 226 0.30 -19.30 -14.78
CA VAL A 226 0.64 -18.54 -15.98
C VAL A 226 0.93 -19.45 -17.19
N ASP A 227 0.38 -19.10 -18.35
CA ASP A 227 0.69 -19.77 -19.63
C ASP A 227 2.06 -19.34 -20.15
N VAL A 228 3.08 -20.18 -19.87
CA VAL A 228 4.47 -19.91 -20.28
C VAL A 228 4.63 -19.93 -21.80
N ALA A 229 3.82 -20.71 -22.53
CA ALA A 229 3.86 -20.72 -23.98
C ALA A 229 3.30 -19.42 -24.57
N ALA A 230 2.24 -18.87 -23.98
CA ALA A 230 1.74 -17.55 -24.32
C ALA A 230 2.76 -16.45 -23.99
N LEU A 231 3.37 -16.50 -22.80
CA LEU A 231 4.44 -15.59 -22.39
C LEU A 231 5.59 -15.58 -23.41
N ALA A 232 6.02 -16.76 -23.85
CA ALA A 232 7.13 -16.90 -24.82
C ALA A 232 6.84 -16.22 -26.17
N ARG A 233 5.57 -16.01 -26.53
CA ARG A 233 5.15 -15.33 -27.76
C ARG A 233 5.09 -13.80 -27.65
N THR A 234 5.10 -13.25 -26.43
CA THR A 234 4.93 -11.80 -26.22
C THR A 234 6.17 -10.96 -26.53
N GLY A 235 7.36 -11.55 -26.50
CA GLY A 235 8.62 -10.81 -26.67
C GLY A 235 9.02 -9.92 -25.50
N VAL A 236 8.34 -9.98 -24.34
CA VAL A 236 8.70 -9.21 -23.14
C VAL A 236 10.04 -9.67 -22.54
N ALA A 237 10.75 -8.74 -21.93
CA ALA A 237 12.02 -9.00 -21.24
C ALA A 237 11.86 -9.20 -19.74
N ALA A 238 10.66 -9.02 -19.20
CA ALA A 238 10.36 -9.28 -17.80
C ALA A 238 8.89 -9.66 -17.63
N VAL A 239 8.57 -10.39 -16.53
CA VAL A 239 7.22 -10.79 -16.17
C VAL A 239 7.02 -10.72 -14.66
N VAL A 240 5.85 -10.25 -14.20
CA VAL A 240 5.44 -10.18 -12.78
C VAL A 240 4.42 -11.27 -12.52
N LEU A 241 4.66 -12.12 -11.53
CA LEU A 241 3.88 -13.33 -11.25
C LEU A 241 3.67 -13.54 -9.75
N THR A 242 2.61 -14.29 -9.41
CA THR A 242 2.30 -14.77 -8.06
C THR A 242 2.31 -16.31 -8.01
N PRO A 243 3.45 -16.99 -8.19
CA PRO A 243 3.51 -18.42 -8.52
C PRO A 243 3.18 -19.36 -7.35
N ALA A 244 3.31 -18.90 -6.11
CA ALA A 244 2.99 -19.72 -4.94
C ALA A 244 1.48 -19.81 -4.67
N HIS A 245 0.77 -18.72 -4.95
CA HIS A 245 -0.68 -18.56 -4.82
C HIS A 245 -1.12 -17.42 -5.72
N GLN A 246 -1.57 -17.76 -6.93
CA GLN A 246 -1.91 -16.77 -7.95
C GLN A 246 -3.05 -15.86 -7.49
N SER A 247 -2.84 -14.57 -7.56
CA SER A 247 -3.85 -13.59 -7.21
C SER A 247 -4.54 -13.08 -8.48
N PRO A 248 -5.85 -13.24 -8.64
CA PRO A 248 -6.84 -13.65 -7.62
C PRO A 248 -7.33 -15.11 -7.71
N THR A 249 -6.84 -15.93 -8.65
CA THR A 249 -7.44 -17.25 -8.93
C THR A 249 -7.16 -18.30 -7.85
N GLY A 250 -6.13 -18.09 -7.02
CA GLY A 250 -5.69 -19.05 -6.00
C GLY A 250 -5.00 -20.29 -6.57
N VAL A 251 -4.67 -20.31 -7.85
CA VAL A 251 -3.96 -21.41 -8.49
C VAL A 251 -2.48 -21.40 -8.10
N VAL A 252 -1.90 -22.57 -7.92
CA VAL A 252 -0.46 -22.74 -7.72
C VAL A 252 0.21 -23.04 -9.05
N LEU A 253 1.30 -22.35 -9.37
CA LEU A 253 2.05 -22.61 -10.60
C LEU A 253 2.53 -24.07 -10.66
N ALA A 254 2.12 -24.79 -11.67
CA ALA A 254 2.42 -26.21 -11.86
C ALA A 254 3.94 -26.48 -11.96
N PRO A 255 4.43 -27.61 -11.47
CA PRO A 255 5.88 -27.90 -11.43
C PRO A 255 6.58 -27.84 -12.79
N ASP A 256 5.95 -28.34 -13.84
CA ASP A 256 6.43 -28.27 -15.22
C ASP A 256 6.54 -26.83 -15.73
N ARG A 257 5.54 -25.98 -15.39
CA ARG A 257 5.56 -24.55 -15.73
C ARG A 257 6.62 -23.77 -14.95
N ARG A 258 6.92 -24.16 -13.70
CA ARG A 258 8.04 -23.57 -12.93
C ARG A 258 9.38 -23.79 -13.66
N HIS A 259 9.61 -25.02 -14.16
CA HIS A 259 10.81 -25.33 -14.95
C HIS A 259 10.82 -24.62 -16.31
N ALA A 260 9.69 -24.61 -17.01
CA ALA A 260 9.56 -23.92 -18.29
C ALA A 260 9.80 -22.41 -18.15
N LEU A 261 9.30 -21.78 -17.07
CA LEU A 261 9.51 -20.36 -16.79
C LEU A 261 10.97 -20.04 -16.45
N ALA A 262 11.63 -20.92 -15.68
CA ALA A 262 13.05 -20.77 -15.38
C ALA A 262 13.91 -20.89 -16.66
N ALA A 263 13.59 -21.84 -17.54
CA ALA A 263 14.22 -21.98 -18.85
C ALA A 263 13.97 -20.75 -19.74
N TRP A 264 12.71 -20.29 -19.84
CA TRP A 264 12.36 -19.08 -20.59
C TRP A 264 13.17 -17.86 -20.13
N ALA A 265 13.32 -17.68 -18.81
CA ALA A 265 14.08 -16.56 -18.25
C ALA A 265 15.57 -16.66 -18.60
N ALA A 266 16.15 -17.88 -18.56
CA ALA A 266 17.53 -18.11 -18.92
C ALA A 266 17.80 -17.90 -20.42
N ASP A 267 16.94 -18.47 -21.28
CA ASP A 267 17.10 -18.43 -22.74
C ASP A 267 16.94 -17.03 -23.34
N ARG A 268 16.11 -16.20 -22.69
CA ARG A 268 15.77 -14.84 -23.15
C ARG A 268 16.55 -13.73 -22.43
N ASP A 269 17.43 -14.06 -21.50
CA ASP A 269 18.06 -13.10 -20.60
C ASP A 269 17.01 -12.24 -19.86
N ALA A 270 15.83 -12.83 -19.59
CA ALA A 270 14.68 -12.15 -19.04
C ALA A 270 14.65 -12.21 -17.51
N VAL A 271 13.89 -11.30 -16.90
CA VAL A 271 13.72 -11.21 -15.44
C VAL A 271 12.30 -11.65 -15.04
N VAL A 272 12.22 -12.54 -14.07
CA VAL A 272 10.96 -12.88 -13.40
C VAL A 272 10.88 -12.13 -12.08
N VAL A 273 9.77 -11.41 -11.85
CA VAL A 273 9.46 -10.77 -10.58
C VAL A 273 8.41 -11.63 -9.89
N GLU A 274 8.83 -12.34 -8.85
CA GLU A 274 7.99 -13.21 -8.02
C GLU A 274 7.43 -12.42 -6.83
N ASP A 275 6.11 -12.24 -6.77
CA ASP A 275 5.42 -11.70 -5.60
C ASP A 275 4.99 -12.84 -4.66
N ASP A 276 5.66 -12.91 -3.51
CA ASP A 276 5.45 -13.92 -2.47
C ASP A 276 4.71 -13.29 -1.28
N TYR A 277 3.42 -13.00 -1.46
CA TYR A 277 2.64 -12.17 -0.54
C TYR A 277 1.94 -12.93 0.61
N ASP A 278 1.55 -14.21 0.42
CA ASP A 278 0.74 -14.98 1.39
C ASP A 278 1.08 -16.47 1.49
N ALA A 279 2.18 -16.89 0.92
CA ALA A 279 2.57 -18.31 0.84
C ALA A 279 2.80 -18.98 2.21
N GLU A 280 2.94 -18.21 3.30
CA GLU A 280 2.96 -18.73 4.65
C GLU A 280 1.61 -19.33 5.10
N PHE A 281 0.50 -18.99 4.43
CA PHE A 281 -0.85 -19.41 4.78
C PHE A 281 -1.36 -20.54 3.89
N ARG A 282 -0.60 -21.61 3.81
CA ARG A 282 -1.00 -22.82 3.11
C ARG A 282 -1.66 -23.82 4.08
N TYR A 283 -2.71 -24.53 3.62
CA TYR A 283 -3.54 -25.40 4.46
C TYR A 283 -3.33 -26.89 4.20
N ASP A 284 -3.06 -27.26 2.95
CA ASP A 284 -3.05 -28.64 2.47
C ASP A 284 -1.69 -29.36 2.57
N ARG A 285 -0.61 -28.59 2.65
CA ARG A 285 0.75 -29.12 2.74
C ARG A 285 1.75 -28.03 3.18
N GLU A 286 3.01 -28.41 3.30
CA GLU A 286 4.10 -27.46 3.56
C GLU A 286 4.18 -26.38 2.47
N PRO A 287 4.65 -25.18 2.81
CA PRO A 287 4.82 -24.10 1.84
C PRO A 287 5.66 -24.55 0.64
N VAL A 288 5.19 -24.21 -0.55
CA VAL A 288 5.96 -24.45 -1.79
C VAL A 288 7.15 -23.49 -1.81
N GLY A 289 8.33 -23.98 -2.12
CA GLY A 289 9.53 -23.16 -2.28
C GLY A 289 9.35 -22.09 -3.36
N THR A 290 10.11 -20.99 -3.27
CA THR A 290 10.06 -19.90 -4.24
C THR A 290 10.58 -20.35 -5.61
N LEU A 291 10.14 -19.70 -6.66
CA LEU A 291 10.74 -19.82 -7.98
C LEU A 291 12.19 -19.28 -7.97
N GLN A 292 12.43 -18.25 -7.15
CA GLN A 292 13.76 -17.68 -6.94
C GLN A 292 14.76 -18.74 -6.45
N GLY A 293 14.34 -19.69 -5.62
CA GLY A 293 15.21 -20.80 -5.20
C GLY A 293 15.64 -21.74 -6.33
N ILE A 294 14.89 -21.78 -7.43
CA ILE A 294 15.20 -22.60 -8.60
C ILE A 294 16.06 -21.81 -9.62
N ALA A 295 15.83 -20.50 -9.74
CA ALA A 295 16.44 -19.65 -10.77
C ALA A 295 16.94 -18.32 -10.19
N ALA A 296 17.72 -18.36 -9.11
CA ALA A 296 18.18 -17.19 -8.33
C ALA A 296 18.86 -16.10 -9.18
N GLY A 297 19.53 -16.47 -10.27
CA GLY A 297 20.19 -15.52 -11.17
C GLY A 297 19.23 -14.71 -12.05
N ARG A 298 17.94 -15.06 -12.12
CA ARG A 298 16.94 -14.44 -13.00
C ARG A 298 15.66 -14.01 -12.29
N VAL A 299 15.46 -14.39 -11.04
CA VAL A 299 14.24 -14.11 -10.30
C VAL A 299 14.51 -13.07 -9.22
N VAL A 300 13.76 -11.98 -9.28
CA VAL A 300 13.60 -11.01 -8.18
C VAL A 300 12.47 -11.49 -7.30
N LEU A 301 12.72 -11.76 -6.02
CA LEU A 301 11.68 -12.13 -5.06
C LEU A 301 11.23 -10.93 -4.27
N LEU A 302 9.94 -10.62 -4.31
CA LEU A 302 9.30 -9.61 -3.49
C LEU A 302 8.57 -10.26 -2.32
N GLY A 303 8.86 -9.80 -1.12
CA GLY A 303 8.16 -10.24 0.09
C GLY A 303 7.64 -9.07 0.91
N THR A 304 6.62 -9.32 1.72
CA THR A 304 5.98 -8.28 2.54
C THR A 304 5.37 -8.85 3.81
N VAL A 305 5.37 -8.07 4.89
CA VAL A 305 4.60 -8.40 6.10
C VAL A 305 3.15 -7.91 6.05
N SER A 306 2.72 -7.33 4.93
CA SER A 306 1.37 -6.75 4.81
C SER A 306 0.25 -7.77 5.00
N LYS A 307 0.49 -9.04 4.66
CA LYS A 307 -0.49 -10.12 4.79
C LYS A 307 -0.27 -10.96 6.05
N SER A 308 0.97 -11.05 6.50
CA SER A 308 1.34 -11.82 7.69
C SER A 308 1.17 -11.03 9.01
N LEU A 309 1.27 -9.71 8.96
CA LEU A 309 1.03 -8.81 10.11
C LEU A 309 -0.12 -7.84 9.80
N ALA A 310 0.17 -6.74 9.11
CA ALA A 310 -0.83 -5.76 8.69
C ALA A 310 -0.29 -4.87 7.55
N PRO A 311 -1.15 -4.39 6.63
CA PRO A 311 -0.74 -3.46 5.57
C PRO A 311 -0.14 -2.15 6.09
N ALA A 312 -0.58 -1.68 7.26
CA ALA A 312 -0.10 -0.45 7.90
C ALA A 312 1.37 -0.52 8.34
N MET A 313 1.96 -1.71 8.45
CA MET A 313 3.37 -1.89 8.84
C MET A 313 4.33 -1.31 7.80
N ARG A 314 3.93 -1.27 6.55
CA ARG A 314 4.75 -0.74 5.45
C ARG A 314 6.17 -1.30 5.42
N LEU A 315 6.32 -2.61 5.65
CA LEU A 315 7.59 -3.33 5.56
C LEU A 315 7.52 -4.45 4.52
N GLY A 316 8.55 -4.54 3.73
CA GLY A 316 8.76 -5.57 2.72
C GLY A 316 10.23 -5.63 2.33
N TRP A 317 10.56 -6.51 1.41
CA TRP A 317 11.91 -6.70 0.91
C TRP A 317 11.92 -7.16 -0.54
N VAL A 318 13.03 -6.90 -1.18
CA VAL A 318 13.37 -7.40 -2.51
C VAL A 318 14.62 -8.25 -2.36
N VAL A 319 14.58 -9.52 -2.77
CA VAL A 319 15.79 -10.32 -2.97
C VAL A 319 16.19 -10.19 -4.43
N CYS A 320 17.32 -9.56 -4.66
CA CYS A 320 17.77 -9.18 -5.99
C CYS A 320 18.71 -10.25 -6.58
N PRO A 321 18.59 -10.59 -7.87
CA PRO A 321 19.68 -11.28 -8.56
C PRO A 321 20.91 -10.35 -8.65
N PRO A 322 22.15 -10.87 -8.56
CA PRO A 322 23.36 -10.06 -8.42
C PRO A 322 23.52 -8.94 -9.45
N HIS A 323 23.12 -9.19 -10.70
CA HIS A 323 23.23 -8.22 -11.80
C HIS A 323 22.26 -7.02 -11.70
N LEU A 324 21.20 -7.11 -10.88
CA LEU A 324 20.22 -6.03 -10.64
C LEU A 324 20.39 -5.35 -9.29
N THR A 325 21.15 -5.93 -8.36
CA THR A 325 21.24 -5.46 -6.97
C THR A 325 21.62 -3.98 -6.92
N GLU A 326 22.72 -3.56 -7.54
CA GLU A 326 23.18 -2.17 -7.48
C GLU A 326 22.19 -1.18 -8.14
N ALA A 327 21.56 -1.58 -9.25
CA ALA A 327 20.56 -0.75 -9.92
C ALA A 327 19.32 -0.53 -9.02
N ILE A 328 18.86 -1.57 -8.33
CA ILE A 328 17.71 -1.48 -7.41
C ILE A 328 18.08 -0.68 -6.15
N VAL A 329 19.30 -0.84 -5.62
CA VAL A 329 19.82 -0.05 -4.49
C VAL A 329 19.88 1.43 -4.84
N GLU A 330 20.34 1.78 -6.04
CA GLU A 330 20.39 3.17 -6.49
C GLU A 330 18.98 3.76 -6.61
N GLU A 331 18.00 3.01 -7.16
CA GLU A 331 16.61 3.45 -7.17
C GLU A 331 16.05 3.67 -5.76
N LYS A 332 16.40 2.80 -4.82
CA LYS A 332 16.02 2.96 -3.41
C LYS A 332 16.65 4.22 -2.80
N ARG A 333 17.94 4.44 -3.01
CA ARG A 333 18.65 5.62 -2.54
C ARG A 333 18.05 6.93 -3.06
N LEU A 334 17.67 6.96 -4.34
CA LEU A 334 17.06 8.12 -4.98
C LEU A 334 15.59 8.32 -4.56
N SER A 335 14.89 7.24 -4.22
CA SER A 335 13.47 7.29 -3.85
C SER A 335 13.23 7.86 -2.46
N ASP A 336 13.95 7.36 -1.44
CA ASP A 336 13.68 7.69 -0.04
C ASP A 336 14.89 7.59 0.89
N ARG A 337 16.09 7.27 0.38
CA ARG A 337 17.35 7.07 1.12
C ARG A 337 17.32 5.88 2.10
N GLY A 338 16.23 5.17 2.26
CA GLY A 338 16.07 4.01 3.15
C GLY A 338 14.72 3.99 3.87
N SER A 339 14.35 2.84 4.37
CA SER A 339 13.11 2.64 5.13
C SER A 339 13.33 2.92 6.63
N PRO A 340 12.27 3.16 7.44
CA PRO A 340 12.38 3.43 8.87
C PRO A 340 13.20 2.36 9.63
N GLY A 341 14.28 2.76 10.29
CA GLY A 341 15.26 1.82 10.88
C GLY A 341 14.73 1.07 12.10
N LEU A 342 14.02 1.75 13.00
CA LEU A 342 13.51 1.12 14.23
C LEU A 342 12.49 0.02 13.95
N ASP A 343 11.62 0.21 12.94
CA ASP A 343 10.65 -0.81 12.53
C ASP A 343 11.35 -2.03 11.91
N GLN A 344 12.46 -1.82 11.20
CA GLN A 344 13.30 -2.89 10.68
C GLN A 344 13.92 -3.71 11.81
N LEU A 345 14.50 -3.05 12.83
CA LEU A 345 15.06 -3.72 14.00
C LEU A 345 13.98 -4.46 14.79
N ALA A 346 12.78 -3.87 14.94
CA ALA A 346 11.65 -4.52 15.61
C ALA A 346 11.24 -5.81 14.88
N LEU A 347 11.14 -5.78 13.54
CA LEU A 347 10.84 -6.98 12.76
C LEU A 347 11.93 -8.04 12.91
N ALA A 348 13.20 -7.64 12.89
CA ALA A 348 14.31 -8.57 13.11
C ALA A 348 14.17 -9.27 14.50
N ARG A 349 13.88 -8.52 15.55
CA ARG A 349 13.66 -9.07 16.91
C ARG A 349 12.46 -10.01 16.98
N LEU A 350 11.37 -9.65 16.29
CA LEU A 350 10.16 -10.47 16.23
C LEU A 350 10.44 -11.83 15.57
N ILE A 351 11.22 -11.85 14.49
CA ILE A 351 11.61 -13.08 13.78
C ILE A 351 12.60 -13.89 14.60
N GLU A 352 13.71 -13.30 15.10
CA GLU A 352 14.75 -13.98 15.86
C GLU A 352 14.21 -14.64 17.15
N SER A 353 13.23 -14.01 17.80
CA SER A 353 12.61 -14.55 19.02
C SER A 353 11.61 -15.69 18.76
N GLY A 354 11.32 -16.04 17.52
CA GLY A 354 10.31 -17.03 17.14
C GLY A 354 8.86 -16.59 17.38
N ARG A 355 8.63 -15.34 17.80
CA ARG A 355 7.28 -14.78 17.99
C ARG A 355 6.54 -14.62 16.66
N TYR A 356 7.26 -14.27 15.61
CA TYR A 356 6.72 -14.21 14.26
C TYR A 356 6.22 -15.57 13.77
N ASP A 357 7.04 -16.62 13.90
CA ASP A 357 6.63 -18.00 13.52
C ASP A 357 5.42 -18.49 14.33
N ARG A 358 5.35 -18.13 15.62
CA ARG A 358 4.20 -18.46 16.49
C ARG A 358 2.94 -17.76 16.04
N HIS A 359 3.04 -16.49 15.67
CA HIS A 359 1.94 -15.70 15.11
C HIS A 359 1.41 -16.33 13.82
N LEU A 360 2.31 -16.66 12.88
CA LEU A 360 1.94 -17.30 11.62
C LEU A 360 1.20 -18.63 11.81
N ARG A 361 1.69 -19.48 12.73
CA ARG A 361 1.01 -20.76 13.07
C ARG A 361 -0.39 -20.53 13.61
N ARG A 362 -0.57 -19.56 14.50
CA ARG A 362 -1.90 -19.18 15.02
C ARG A 362 -2.82 -18.72 13.88
N MET A 363 -2.33 -17.85 13.00
CA MET A 363 -3.13 -17.28 11.91
C MET A 363 -3.54 -18.32 10.86
N ARG A 364 -2.71 -19.32 10.60
CA ARG A 364 -3.11 -20.46 9.75
C ARG A 364 -4.36 -21.15 10.28
N GLY A 365 -4.45 -21.41 11.58
CA GLY A 365 -5.65 -21.99 12.21
C GLY A 365 -6.88 -21.09 12.07
N VAL A 366 -6.72 -19.78 12.28
CA VAL A 366 -7.81 -18.81 12.13
C VAL A 366 -8.34 -18.81 10.68
N TYR A 367 -7.46 -18.72 9.70
CA TYR A 367 -7.87 -18.70 8.29
C TYR A 367 -8.44 -20.04 7.82
N ALA A 368 -7.95 -21.17 8.34
CA ALA A 368 -8.55 -22.49 8.08
C ALA A 368 -10.00 -22.54 8.56
N GLY A 369 -10.31 -22.10 9.77
CA GLY A 369 -11.68 -22.02 10.29
C GLY A 369 -12.59 -21.14 9.44
N ARG A 370 -12.10 -19.95 9.03
CA ARG A 370 -12.87 -19.04 8.16
C ARG A 370 -13.12 -19.61 6.77
N ARG A 371 -12.15 -20.33 6.20
CA ARG A 371 -12.32 -21.07 4.94
C ARG A 371 -13.44 -22.11 5.05
N GLU A 372 -13.44 -22.88 6.13
CA GLU A 372 -14.48 -23.88 6.42
C GLU A 372 -15.84 -23.22 6.63
N ALA A 373 -15.89 -22.10 7.36
CA ALA A 373 -17.12 -21.32 7.54
C ALA A 373 -17.68 -20.81 6.21
N LEU A 374 -16.83 -20.29 5.31
CA LEU A 374 -17.25 -19.86 3.96
C LEU A 374 -17.81 -21.02 3.14
N ALA A 375 -17.10 -22.14 3.08
CA ALA A 375 -17.53 -23.32 2.33
C ALA A 375 -18.86 -23.88 2.90
N GLY A 376 -18.98 -23.93 4.24
CA GLY A 376 -20.18 -24.37 4.91
C GLY A 376 -21.38 -23.44 4.70
N ALA A 377 -21.17 -22.12 4.75
CA ALA A 377 -22.20 -21.12 4.48
C ALA A 377 -22.72 -21.23 3.04
N LEU A 378 -21.83 -21.33 2.06
CA LEU A 378 -22.20 -21.54 0.65
C LEU A 378 -22.96 -22.84 0.45
N ALA A 379 -22.53 -23.94 1.07
CA ALA A 379 -23.23 -25.21 0.97
C ALA A 379 -24.68 -25.17 1.53
N ARG A 380 -24.92 -24.38 2.59
CA ARG A 380 -26.24 -24.18 3.20
C ARG A 380 -27.14 -23.25 2.41
N HIS A 381 -26.61 -22.06 2.04
CA HIS A 381 -27.42 -20.95 1.52
C HIS A 381 -27.44 -20.86 -0.01
N ALA A 382 -26.39 -21.35 -0.67
CA ALA A 382 -26.21 -21.28 -2.12
C ALA A 382 -25.65 -22.61 -2.66
N PRO A 383 -26.36 -23.78 -2.43
CA PRO A 383 -25.84 -25.09 -2.79
C PRO A 383 -25.62 -25.22 -4.30
N GLY A 384 -24.59 -25.97 -4.67
CA GLY A 384 -24.23 -26.26 -6.07
C GLY A 384 -23.28 -25.27 -6.70
N LEU A 385 -22.94 -24.19 -6.04
CA LEU A 385 -21.92 -23.27 -6.54
C LEU A 385 -20.49 -23.83 -6.39
N ARG A 386 -19.68 -23.66 -7.43
CA ARG A 386 -18.29 -24.10 -7.44
C ARG A 386 -17.41 -23.04 -6.76
N LEU A 387 -16.64 -23.45 -5.76
CA LEU A 387 -15.64 -22.64 -5.08
C LEU A 387 -14.24 -23.20 -5.35
N THR A 388 -13.30 -22.36 -5.79
CA THR A 388 -11.91 -22.74 -6.12
C THR A 388 -10.92 -21.82 -5.40
N GLY A 389 -9.60 -22.14 -5.44
CA GLY A 389 -8.56 -21.32 -4.84
C GLY A 389 -8.40 -21.52 -3.33
N LEU A 390 -8.90 -22.59 -2.74
CA LEU A 390 -8.93 -22.83 -1.29
C LEU A 390 -7.67 -23.48 -0.71
N ALA A 391 -6.62 -23.70 -1.49
CA ALA A 391 -5.40 -24.39 -1.04
C ALA A 391 -4.51 -23.53 -0.13
N ALA A 392 -4.57 -22.21 -0.28
CA ALA A 392 -3.76 -21.27 0.46
C ALA A 392 -4.47 -19.92 0.62
N GLY A 393 -3.84 -18.99 1.35
CA GLY A 393 -4.27 -17.62 1.48
C GLY A 393 -5.60 -17.43 2.22
N PHE A 394 -6.25 -16.32 1.99
CA PHE A 394 -7.52 -15.98 2.66
C PHE A 394 -8.53 -15.35 1.69
N HIS A 395 -8.50 -15.80 0.45
CA HIS A 395 -9.55 -15.55 -0.55
C HIS A 395 -9.81 -16.82 -1.37
N ALA A 396 -10.92 -16.82 -2.08
CA ALA A 396 -11.34 -17.91 -2.96
C ALA A 396 -12.11 -17.33 -4.16
N VAL A 397 -12.27 -18.12 -5.20
CA VAL A 397 -13.06 -17.75 -6.38
C VAL A 397 -14.36 -18.53 -6.39
N LEU A 398 -15.48 -17.80 -6.37
CA LEU A 398 -16.82 -18.34 -6.53
C LEU A 398 -17.26 -18.22 -7.99
N HIS A 399 -17.65 -19.35 -8.59
CA HIS A 399 -18.14 -19.39 -9.97
C HIS A 399 -19.66 -19.21 -9.96
N LEU A 400 -20.15 -18.19 -10.67
CA LEU A 400 -21.57 -17.92 -10.82
C LEU A 400 -22.19 -18.86 -11.86
N PRO A 401 -23.49 -19.18 -11.73
CA PRO A 401 -24.23 -19.95 -12.73
C PRO A 401 -24.28 -19.24 -14.09
N GLU A 402 -24.48 -20.01 -15.14
CA GLU A 402 -24.70 -19.47 -16.48
C GLU A 402 -25.88 -18.48 -16.49
N GLY A 403 -25.73 -17.34 -17.15
CA GLY A 403 -26.75 -16.30 -17.22
C GLY A 403 -26.76 -15.33 -16.03
N VAL A 404 -26.04 -15.59 -14.93
CA VAL A 404 -25.91 -14.66 -13.81
C VAL A 404 -24.74 -13.71 -14.09
N ARG A 405 -25.07 -12.41 -14.22
CA ARG A 405 -24.06 -11.39 -14.53
C ARG A 405 -23.34 -10.92 -13.26
N GLU A 406 -22.04 -10.97 -13.28
CA GLU A 406 -21.15 -10.54 -12.19
C GLU A 406 -21.48 -9.12 -11.69
N ALA A 407 -21.58 -8.16 -12.61
CA ALA A 407 -21.83 -6.75 -12.28
C ALA A 407 -23.17 -6.52 -11.57
N ASP A 408 -24.21 -7.28 -11.95
CA ASP A 408 -25.54 -7.19 -11.34
C ASP A 408 -25.52 -7.74 -9.90
N VAL A 409 -24.83 -8.86 -9.68
CA VAL A 409 -24.63 -9.44 -8.35
C VAL A 409 -23.87 -8.48 -7.43
N VAL A 410 -22.78 -7.89 -7.92
CA VAL A 410 -21.96 -6.92 -7.16
C VAL A 410 -22.77 -5.68 -6.78
N ALA A 411 -23.55 -5.13 -7.73
CA ALA A 411 -24.39 -3.95 -7.48
C ALA A 411 -25.49 -4.25 -6.45
N ALA A 412 -26.24 -5.34 -6.64
CA ALA A 412 -27.34 -5.72 -5.74
C ALA A 412 -26.85 -6.13 -4.34
N ALA A 413 -25.68 -6.78 -4.22
CA ALA A 413 -25.08 -7.06 -2.92
C ALA A 413 -24.72 -5.79 -2.16
N ARG A 414 -24.23 -4.77 -2.86
CA ARG A 414 -23.89 -3.48 -2.26
C ARG A 414 -25.10 -2.74 -1.70
N GLU A 415 -26.27 -2.86 -2.36
CA GLU A 415 -27.55 -2.34 -1.84
C GLU A 415 -27.97 -3.01 -0.53
N ARG A 416 -27.51 -4.24 -0.30
CA ARG A 416 -27.70 -5.00 0.95
C ARG A 416 -26.58 -4.83 1.96
N SER A 417 -25.73 -3.80 1.80
CA SER A 417 -24.54 -3.55 2.62
C SER A 417 -23.52 -4.69 2.64
N VAL A 418 -23.48 -5.51 1.57
CA VAL A 418 -22.49 -6.58 1.39
C VAL A 418 -21.56 -6.23 0.23
N GLY A 419 -20.25 -6.19 0.51
CA GLY A 419 -19.20 -5.97 -0.49
C GLY A 419 -18.82 -7.28 -1.17
N LEU A 420 -19.11 -7.41 -2.45
CA LEU A 420 -18.62 -8.46 -3.34
C LEU A 420 -17.76 -7.82 -4.44
N TYR A 421 -16.82 -8.58 -4.99
CA TYR A 421 -15.87 -8.10 -5.99
C TYR A 421 -15.78 -9.06 -7.16
N GLY A 422 -15.92 -8.54 -8.36
CA GLY A 422 -15.91 -9.31 -9.58
C GLY A 422 -14.50 -9.67 -10.04
N MET A 423 -14.36 -10.78 -10.76
CA MET A 423 -13.11 -11.15 -11.43
C MET A 423 -12.74 -10.14 -12.52
N SER A 424 -13.71 -9.42 -13.08
CA SER A 424 -13.48 -8.35 -14.07
C SER A 424 -12.56 -7.24 -13.55
N ASP A 425 -12.58 -6.95 -12.23
CA ASP A 425 -11.72 -5.95 -11.61
C ASP A 425 -10.23 -6.34 -11.62
N PHE A 426 -9.96 -7.61 -11.88
CA PHE A 426 -8.60 -8.19 -11.94
C PHE A 426 -8.14 -8.48 -13.38
N ARG A 427 -8.90 -8.10 -14.41
CA ARG A 427 -8.56 -8.35 -15.81
C ARG A 427 -8.10 -7.10 -16.54
N MET A 428 -7.05 -7.27 -17.33
CA MET A 428 -6.58 -6.28 -18.31
C MET A 428 -7.37 -6.40 -19.62
N SER A 429 -7.70 -7.61 -20.01
CA SER A 429 -8.23 -7.95 -21.33
C SER A 429 -9.74 -7.78 -21.48
N GLY A 430 -10.45 -7.32 -20.45
CA GLY A 430 -11.90 -7.04 -20.53
C GLY A 430 -12.76 -8.24 -20.92
N GLY A 431 -12.33 -9.47 -20.67
CA GLY A 431 -13.04 -10.69 -21.06
C GLY A 431 -14.31 -10.95 -20.24
N THR A 432 -15.37 -11.33 -20.93
CA THR A 432 -16.63 -11.70 -20.31
C THR A 432 -16.73 -13.21 -20.26
N THR A 433 -16.67 -13.87 -19.12
CA THR A 433 -17.25 -15.19 -18.98
C THR A 433 -16.45 -16.21 -18.22
N PRO A 434 -17.09 -17.18 -17.63
CA PRO A 434 -18.32 -17.08 -16.87
C PRO A 434 -18.17 -16.13 -15.68
N GLY A 435 -19.24 -15.55 -15.15
CA GLY A 435 -19.16 -14.65 -14.00
C GLY A 435 -18.46 -15.32 -12.82
N GLN A 436 -17.51 -14.62 -12.23
CA GLN A 436 -16.71 -15.09 -11.10
C GLN A 436 -16.57 -13.99 -10.06
N LEU A 437 -16.67 -14.35 -8.80
CA LEU A 437 -16.44 -13.43 -7.68
C LEU A 437 -15.20 -13.83 -6.91
N VAL A 438 -14.39 -12.84 -6.54
CA VAL A 438 -13.24 -13.02 -5.65
C VAL A 438 -13.70 -12.73 -4.22
N ILE A 439 -13.74 -13.75 -3.39
CA ILE A 439 -14.28 -13.71 -2.03
C ILE A 439 -13.15 -13.72 -1.03
N GLY A 440 -12.86 -12.56 -0.45
CA GLY A 440 -11.89 -12.43 0.65
C GLY A 440 -12.54 -12.74 1.99
N PHE A 441 -11.90 -13.59 2.80
CA PHE A 441 -12.41 -13.94 4.13
C PHE A 441 -11.39 -13.64 5.26
N GLY A 442 -10.26 -13.02 4.90
CA GLY A 442 -9.16 -12.78 5.82
C GLY A 442 -9.50 -11.87 7.00
N ASN A 443 -10.37 -10.88 6.81
CA ASN A 443 -10.71 -9.88 7.84
C ASN A 443 -12.14 -10.01 8.37
N LEU A 444 -12.78 -11.15 8.15
CA LEU A 444 -14.15 -11.42 8.60
C LEU A 444 -14.16 -12.50 9.69
N GLY A 445 -14.96 -12.31 10.74
CA GLY A 445 -15.25 -13.39 11.68
C GLY A 445 -16.24 -14.41 11.07
N GLU A 446 -16.18 -15.66 11.51
CA GLU A 446 -17.03 -16.74 11.01
C GLU A 446 -18.55 -16.39 11.03
N PRO A 447 -19.10 -15.73 12.08
CA PRO A 447 -20.50 -15.30 12.06
C PRO A 447 -20.81 -14.23 11.01
N ALA A 448 -19.84 -13.36 10.67
CA ALA A 448 -20.02 -12.35 9.63
C ALA A 448 -20.01 -12.99 8.25
N ILE A 449 -19.14 -13.98 8.02
CA ILE A 449 -19.12 -14.78 6.78
C ILE A 449 -20.49 -15.43 6.56
N GLU A 450 -21.03 -16.10 7.57
CA GLU A 450 -22.34 -16.75 7.53
C GLU A 450 -23.45 -15.76 7.16
N ARG A 451 -23.55 -14.64 7.88
CA ARG A 451 -24.55 -13.60 7.59
C ARG A 451 -24.39 -12.99 6.20
N GLY A 452 -23.16 -12.71 5.78
CA GLY A 452 -22.90 -12.11 4.47
C GLY A 452 -23.32 -13.04 3.32
N VAL A 453 -23.00 -14.33 3.40
CA VAL A 453 -23.40 -15.32 2.39
C VAL A 453 -24.92 -15.48 2.38
N ALA A 454 -25.58 -15.61 3.55
CA ALA A 454 -27.03 -15.74 3.66
C ALA A 454 -27.76 -14.53 3.04
N ALA A 455 -27.26 -13.31 3.26
CA ALA A 455 -27.86 -12.08 2.76
C ALA A 455 -27.86 -11.95 1.23
N VAL A 456 -26.97 -12.66 0.52
CA VAL A 456 -26.83 -12.55 -0.94
C VAL A 456 -27.07 -13.88 -1.68
N ALA A 457 -27.53 -14.92 -0.99
CA ALA A 457 -27.64 -16.27 -1.52
C ALA A 457 -28.52 -16.39 -2.78
N ASP A 458 -29.62 -15.65 -2.81
CA ASP A 458 -30.52 -15.57 -3.96
C ASP A 458 -29.84 -14.91 -5.17
N LEU A 459 -29.05 -13.88 -4.95
CA LEU A 459 -28.28 -13.21 -6.00
C LEU A 459 -27.22 -14.16 -6.59
N LEU A 460 -26.54 -14.93 -5.74
CA LEU A 460 -25.51 -15.87 -6.16
C LEU A 460 -26.06 -17.03 -6.99
N THR A 461 -27.29 -17.47 -6.71
CA THR A 461 -27.91 -18.60 -7.39
C THR A 461 -28.76 -18.20 -8.58
N GLY A 462 -29.01 -16.90 -8.79
CA GLY A 462 -29.90 -16.39 -9.84
C GLY A 462 -31.36 -16.77 -9.63
N LYS A 463 -31.74 -17.25 -8.43
CA LYS A 463 -33.12 -17.56 -8.09
C LYS A 463 -33.77 -16.32 -7.48
N PRO A 464 -35.01 -15.96 -7.91
CA PRO A 464 -35.73 -14.88 -7.24
C PRO A 464 -35.89 -15.26 -5.76
N GLY A 465 -35.52 -14.32 -4.85
CA GLY A 465 -35.66 -14.54 -3.43
C GLY A 465 -37.06 -14.96 -3.07
N GLY A 466 -37.22 -16.19 -2.59
CA GLY A 466 -38.45 -16.61 -1.96
C GLY A 466 -38.63 -15.76 -0.70
N HIS A 467 -39.58 -14.86 -0.70
CA HIS A 467 -40.08 -14.32 0.54
C HIS A 467 -40.57 -15.51 1.36
N ALA A 468 -39.90 -15.80 2.45
CA ALA A 468 -40.49 -16.63 3.48
C ALA A 468 -41.66 -15.82 4.03
N ASP A 469 -42.87 -16.33 3.76
CA ASP A 469 -44.11 -15.89 4.40
C ASP A 469 -44.03 -16.07 5.92
#